data_f6e752dc771e9574e5059e22da863280
#
_entry.id   f6e752dc771e9574e5059e22da863280
#
_cell.length_a   1.000
_cell.length_b   1.000
_cell.length_c   1.000
_cell.angle_alpha   90.00
_cell.angle_beta   90.00
_cell.angle_gamma   90.00
#
_symmetry.space_group_name_H-M   'P 1'
#
loop_
_entity.id
_entity.type
_entity.pdbx_description
1 polymer ?
#
loop_
_entity_poly.entity_id
_entity_poly.type
_entity_poly.pdbx_seq_one_letter_code
_entity_poly.pdbx_strand_id
1 'polypeptide(L)'
;MEILRFSVEAEQRLDVFLAEKTQKTRSAIKKLCDDGKVTIDGKLAKKAGENLKEQSVVEIEIPDAVKLSTEAENIPIDIVYQDKDIAVINKQQGLTVHTGNGVHGSTLVNALLYHLDSLSGINGVLRPGIVHRIDKDTSGLLVVAKNDNAHLSLSEQIKDKTCGRIYVALLEGVLKTDKGTVDTFIGRSTKNRTMMAVTSDGRRAITHYEVIKRYGAYTLCRFKLETGRTHQIRVHSKHLGHPIVGDPVYNTKADKFGLNGQLLHAERLELTHPSTNERMVFNAPMPDYFVNVLNILEKKSR
;
A
#
# COMPACT_ATOMS: atom_id res chain seq x y z
N MET A 1 -17.37 -16.73 -18.54
CA MET A 1 -17.11 -17.92 -17.69
C MET A 1 -16.46 -18.99 -18.57
N GLU A 2 -15.24 -19.39 -18.27
CA GLU A 2 -14.47 -20.35 -19.04
C GLU A 2 -14.26 -21.61 -18.21
N ILE A 3 -14.53 -22.79 -18.79
CA ILE A 3 -14.29 -24.09 -18.14
C ILE A 3 -13.13 -24.74 -18.88
N LEU A 4 -12.05 -24.98 -18.16
CA LEU A 4 -10.87 -25.70 -18.69
C LEU A 4 -10.82 -27.09 -18.07
N ARG A 5 -10.43 -28.06 -18.90
CA ARG A 5 -10.30 -29.46 -18.53
C ARG A 5 -8.92 -29.98 -18.87
N PHE A 6 -8.27 -30.63 -17.90
CA PHE A 6 -6.92 -31.13 -18.04
C PHE A 6 -6.81 -32.58 -17.56
N SER A 7 -6.04 -33.41 -18.27
CA SER A 7 -5.63 -34.72 -17.80
C SER A 7 -4.28 -34.63 -17.10
N VAL A 8 -4.14 -35.32 -15.99
CA VAL A 8 -2.91 -35.33 -15.18
C VAL A 8 -1.96 -36.40 -15.72
N GLU A 9 -0.76 -35.98 -16.11
CA GLU A 9 0.26 -36.85 -16.73
C GLU A 9 1.18 -37.54 -15.72
N ALA A 10 1.34 -36.95 -14.52
CA ALA A 10 2.14 -37.48 -13.43
C ALA A 10 1.58 -37.00 -12.07
N GLU A 11 1.85 -37.76 -11.01
CA GLU A 11 1.43 -37.37 -9.67
C GLU A 11 2.03 -36.03 -9.24
N GLN A 12 1.19 -35.08 -8.87
CA GLN A 12 1.59 -33.77 -8.37
C GLN A 12 0.48 -33.06 -7.60
N ARG A 13 0.81 -31.95 -6.97
CA ARG A 13 -0.17 -31.17 -6.22
C ARG A 13 -1.08 -30.38 -7.17
N LEU A 14 -2.37 -30.34 -6.85
CA LEU A 14 -3.40 -29.63 -7.61
C LEU A 14 -3.06 -28.14 -7.82
N ASP A 15 -2.58 -27.44 -6.77
CA ASP A 15 -2.24 -26.02 -6.86
C ASP A 15 -1.03 -25.73 -7.76
N VAL A 16 -0.08 -26.66 -7.84
CA VAL A 16 1.07 -26.58 -8.75
C VAL A 16 0.63 -26.86 -10.18
N PHE A 17 -0.06 -27.98 -10.39
CA PHE A 17 -0.58 -28.38 -11.70
C PHE A 17 -1.41 -27.30 -12.37
N LEU A 18 -2.42 -26.79 -11.66
CA LEU A 18 -3.29 -25.76 -12.22
C LEU A 18 -2.58 -24.41 -12.40
N ALA A 19 -1.62 -24.06 -11.56
CA ALA A 19 -0.84 -22.84 -11.75
C ALA A 19 -0.03 -22.89 -13.06
N GLU A 20 0.59 -24.02 -13.38
CA GLU A 20 1.32 -24.24 -14.64
C GLU A 20 0.40 -24.23 -15.86
N LYS A 21 -0.71 -24.97 -15.80
CA LYS A 21 -1.64 -25.10 -16.95
C LYS A 21 -2.45 -23.82 -17.21
N THR A 22 -2.74 -23.00 -16.20
CA THR A 22 -3.61 -21.79 -16.32
C THR A 22 -2.84 -20.47 -16.23
N GLN A 23 -1.53 -20.50 -15.99
CA GLN A 23 -0.69 -19.33 -15.74
C GLN A 23 -1.20 -18.45 -14.57
N LYS A 24 -2.02 -19.01 -13.68
CA LYS A 24 -2.52 -18.31 -12.48
C LYS A 24 -1.61 -18.55 -11.27
N THR A 25 -1.63 -17.63 -10.33
CA THR A 25 -0.89 -17.82 -9.08
C THR A 25 -1.51 -18.92 -8.23
N ARG A 26 -0.71 -19.65 -7.45
CA ARG A 26 -1.18 -20.67 -6.50
C ARG A 26 -2.23 -20.14 -5.52
N SER A 27 -2.13 -18.85 -5.14
CA SER A 27 -3.14 -18.19 -4.29
C SER A 27 -4.48 -18.01 -5.02
N ALA A 28 -4.47 -17.73 -6.32
CA ALA A 28 -5.69 -17.65 -7.13
C ALA A 28 -6.33 -19.04 -7.27
N ILE A 29 -5.52 -20.08 -7.55
CA ILE A 29 -6.00 -21.46 -7.59
C ILE A 29 -6.62 -21.87 -6.24
N LYS A 30 -5.95 -21.53 -5.12
CA LYS A 30 -6.51 -21.82 -3.79
C LYS A 30 -7.88 -21.20 -3.61
N LYS A 31 -8.06 -19.94 -4.00
CA LYS A 31 -9.35 -19.27 -3.92
C LYS A 31 -10.42 -19.99 -4.77
N LEU A 32 -10.09 -20.41 -6.00
CA LEU A 32 -11.01 -21.13 -6.85
C LEU A 32 -11.42 -22.49 -6.25
N CYS A 33 -10.50 -23.19 -5.59
CA CYS A 33 -10.83 -24.41 -4.85
C CYS A 33 -11.75 -24.11 -3.64
N ASP A 34 -11.44 -23.07 -2.87
CA ASP A 34 -12.25 -22.66 -1.70
C ASP A 34 -13.67 -22.20 -2.14
N ASP A 35 -13.80 -21.62 -3.34
CA ASP A 35 -15.07 -21.17 -3.94
C ASP A 35 -15.83 -22.34 -4.67
N GLY A 36 -15.33 -23.59 -4.60
CA GLY A 36 -15.96 -24.76 -5.23
C GLY A 36 -15.90 -24.78 -6.76
N LYS A 37 -14.92 -24.10 -7.36
CA LYS A 37 -14.74 -23.95 -8.80
C LYS A 37 -13.76 -24.94 -9.43
N VAL A 38 -13.32 -25.95 -8.69
CA VAL A 38 -12.37 -26.97 -9.14
C VAL A 38 -12.90 -28.36 -8.79
N THR A 39 -12.90 -29.25 -9.77
CA THR A 39 -13.25 -30.66 -9.56
C THR A 39 -12.11 -31.57 -9.98
N ILE A 40 -12.03 -32.75 -9.34
CA ILE A 40 -11.14 -33.85 -9.68
C ILE A 40 -12.02 -35.07 -9.89
N ASP A 41 -11.97 -35.67 -11.07
CA ASP A 41 -12.79 -36.81 -11.47
C ASP A 41 -14.30 -36.58 -11.17
N GLY A 42 -14.79 -35.36 -11.45
CA GLY A 42 -16.16 -34.94 -11.24
C GLY A 42 -16.57 -34.62 -9.79
N LYS A 43 -15.64 -34.69 -8.82
CA LYS A 43 -15.88 -34.36 -7.41
C LYS A 43 -15.16 -33.06 -7.04
N LEU A 44 -15.78 -32.22 -6.21
CA LEU A 44 -15.15 -30.99 -5.72
C LEU A 44 -13.81 -31.29 -5.03
N ALA A 45 -12.78 -30.50 -5.40
CA ALA A 45 -11.49 -30.54 -4.75
C ALA A 45 -11.63 -30.16 -3.26
N LYS A 46 -11.10 -30.99 -2.36
CA LYS A 46 -11.19 -30.75 -0.90
C LYS A 46 -10.29 -29.60 -0.44
N LYS A 47 -9.17 -29.42 -1.10
CA LYS A 47 -8.17 -28.38 -0.79
C LYS A 47 -7.22 -28.18 -1.98
N ALA A 48 -6.68 -26.99 -2.16
CA ALA A 48 -5.73 -26.69 -3.23
C ALA A 48 -4.42 -27.50 -3.18
N GLY A 49 -4.02 -27.97 -2.00
CA GLY A 49 -2.84 -28.81 -1.83
C GLY A 49 -3.13 -30.33 -1.94
N GLU A 50 -4.25 -30.74 -2.53
CA GLU A 50 -4.59 -32.15 -2.75
C GLU A 50 -3.64 -32.77 -3.79
N ASN A 51 -3.22 -34.02 -3.58
CA ASN A 51 -2.39 -34.73 -4.55
C ASN A 51 -3.27 -35.33 -5.64
N LEU A 52 -2.92 -35.03 -6.86
CA LEU A 52 -3.52 -35.62 -8.07
C LEU A 52 -2.84 -36.96 -8.38
N LYS A 53 -3.62 -37.89 -8.85
CA LYS A 53 -3.11 -39.19 -9.40
C LYS A 53 -2.93 -39.03 -10.89
N GLU A 54 -2.01 -39.80 -11.45
CA GLU A 54 -1.89 -39.96 -12.89
C GLU A 54 -3.23 -40.40 -13.49
N GLN A 55 -3.56 -39.88 -14.67
CA GLN A 55 -4.81 -40.07 -15.43
C GLN A 55 -6.06 -39.42 -14.77
N SER A 56 -5.98 -38.77 -13.61
CA SER A 56 -7.11 -37.99 -13.08
C SER A 56 -7.47 -36.85 -14.02
N VAL A 57 -8.75 -36.52 -14.09
CA VAL A 57 -9.28 -35.38 -14.85
C VAL A 57 -9.59 -34.24 -13.92
N VAL A 58 -8.95 -33.09 -14.16
CA VAL A 58 -9.19 -31.86 -13.39
C VAL A 58 -9.96 -30.87 -14.25
N GLU A 59 -11.11 -30.40 -13.75
CA GLU A 59 -11.85 -29.31 -14.35
C GLU A 59 -11.78 -28.08 -13.44
N ILE A 60 -11.57 -26.93 -14.06
CA ILE A 60 -11.53 -25.64 -13.37
C ILE A 60 -12.46 -24.66 -14.08
N GLU A 61 -13.40 -24.10 -13.32
CA GLU A 61 -14.24 -23.00 -13.75
C GLU A 61 -13.54 -21.68 -13.43
N ILE A 62 -13.11 -20.97 -14.46
CA ILE A 62 -12.55 -19.64 -14.34
C ILE A 62 -13.69 -18.64 -14.53
N PRO A 63 -14.15 -17.97 -13.46
CA PRO A 63 -15.11 -16.90 -13.62
C PRO A 63 -14.53 -15.85 -14.55
N ASP A 64 -15.36 -15.27 -15.41
CA ASP A 64 -14.96 -14.05 -16.11
C ASP A 64 -14.36 -13.11 -15.09
N ALA A 65 -13.24 -12.48 -15.44
CA ALA A 65 -12.74 -11.40 -14.61
C ALA A 65 -13.94 -10.49 -14.36
N VAL A 66 -14.44 -10.45 -13.12
CA VAL A 66 -15.33 -9.39 -12.72
C VAL A 66 -14.55 -8.16 -13.14
N LYS A 67 -15.00 -7.48 -14.20
CA LYS A 67 -14.58 -6.12 -14.47
C LYS A 67 -15.01 -5.37 -13.22
N LEU A 68 -14.14 -5.34 -12.22
CA LEU A 68 -14.08 -4.23 -11.31
C LEU A 68 -13.68 -3.09 -12.24
N SER A 69 -14.67 -2.54 -12.93
CA SER A 69 -14.51 -1.35 -13.72
C SER A 69 -14.14 -0.29 -12.70
N THR A 70 -12.85 0.00 -12.64
CA THR A 70 -12.41 1.20 -11.96
C THR A 70 -12.85 2.31 -12.89
N GLU A 71 -14.08 2.78 -12.71
CA GLU A 71 -14.65 3.83 -13.54
C GLU A 71 -13.97 5.16 -13.24
N ALA A 72 -13.77 5.97 -14.26
CA ALA A 72 -13.25 7.31 -14.10
C ALA A 72 -14.26 8.16 -13.33
N GLU A 73 -13.81 8.81 -12.26
CA GLU A 73 -14.67 9.67 -11.43
C GLU A 73 -14.03 11.05 -11.25
N ASN A 74 -14.83 12.10 -11.38
CA ASN A 74 -14.38 13.48 -11.17
C ASN A 74 -14.19 13.79 -9.67
N ILE A 75 -13.17 13.19 -9.07
CA ILE A 75 -12.76 13.46 -7.70
C ILE A 75 -11.63 14.50 -7.76
N PRO A 76 -11.74 15.64 -7.07
CA PRO A 76 -10.67 16.62 -7.03
C PRO A 76 -9.37 16.02 -6.48
N ILE A 77 -8.27 16.20 -7.21
CA ILE A 77 -6.92 15.80 -6.82
C ILE A 77 -5.94 16.93 -7.11
N ASP A 78 -4.91 17.05 -6.29
CA ASP A 78 -3.82 18.02 -6.48
C ASP A 78 -2.68 17.33 -7.25
N ILE A 79 -2.52 17.71 -8.54
CA ILE A 79 -1.45 17.23 -9.42
C ILE A 79 -0.30 18.22 -9.34
N VAL A 80 0.75 17.88 -8.57
CA VAL A 80 1.93 18.73 -8.35
C VAL A 80 2.82 18.80 -9.59
N TYR A 81 2.86 17.71 -10.36
CA TYR A 81 3.64 17.60 -11.59
C TYR A 81 3.05 16.52 -12.48
N GLN A 82 3.09 16.74 -13.80
CA GLN A 82 2.85 15.68 -14.78
C GLN A 82 3.56 15.95 -16.09
N ASP A 83 3.93 14.86 -16.75
CA ASP A 83 4.40 14.85 -18.13
C ASP A 83 3.88 13.61 -18.88
N LYS A 84 4.57 13.14 -19.92
CA LYS A 84 4.19 11.93 -20.67
C LYS A 84 4.47 10.61 -19.92
N ASP A 85 5.37 10.61 -18.93
CA ASP A 85 5.88 9.40 -18.27
C ASP A 85 5.32 9.24 -16.88
N ILE A 86 5.21 10.32 -16.09
CA ILE A 86 4.83 10.28 -14.69
C ILE A 86 3.81 11.36 -14.33
N ALA A 87 3.09 11.15 -13.24
CA ALA A 87 2.43 12.23 -12.52
C ALA A 87 2.74 12.11 -11.02
N VAL A 88 2.91 13.26 -10.36
CA VAL A 88 3.11 13.35 -8.90
C VAL A 88 1.88 14.01 -8.30
N ILE A 89 1.27 13.31 -7.36
CA ILE A 89 0.00 13.70 -6.74
C ILE A 89 0.25 14.03 -5.26
N ASN A 90 -0.28 15.14 -4.80
CA ASN A 90 -0.40 15.45 -3.38
C ASN A 90 -1.79 14.96 -2.91
N LYS A 91 -1.85 13.72 -2.42
CA LYS A 91 -3.11 13.07 -2.04
C LYS A 91 -3.67 13.67 -0.74
N GLN A 92 -4.95 14.03 -0.75
CA GLN A 92 -5.66 14.44 0.46
C GLN A 92 -5.87 13.27 1.43
N GLN A 93 -6.04 13.58 2.72
CA GLN A 93 -6.46 12.62 3.75
C GLN A 93 -7.86 12.09 3.43
N GLY A 94 -8.18 10.85 3.82
CA GLY A 94 -9.47 10.22 3.62
C GLY A 94 -9.66 9.51 2.28
N LEU A 95 -8.79 9.72 1.28
CA LEU A 95 -8.86 9.06 -0.02
C LEU A 95 -7.99 7.80 -0.06
N THR A 96 -8.61 6.66 -0.34
CA THR A 96 -7.89 5.39 -0.55
C THR A 96 -7.18 5.39 -1.89
N VAL A 97 -5.96 4.87 -1.99
CA VAL A 97 -5.21 4.87 -3.26
C VAL A 97 -5.85 3.97 -4.30
N HIS A 98 -6.20 2.76 -3.97
CA HIS A 98 -6.81 1.77 -4.87
C HIS A 98 -7.72 0.82 -4.11
N THR A 99 -8.66 0.19 -4.82
CA THR A 99 -9.54 -0.84 -4.27
C THR A 99 -8.73 -2.06 -3.80
N GLY A 100 -9.22 -2.71 -2.75
CA GLY A 100 -8.68 -3.96 -2.20
C GLY A 100 -9.83 -4.79 -1.60
N ASN A 101 -9.55 -5.98 -1.07
CA ASN A 101 -10.57 -6.79 -0.41
C ASN A 101 -11.27 -5.97 0.68
N GLY A 102 -12.58 -5.72 0.51
CA GLY A 102 -13.42 -4.99 1.46
C GLY A 102 -13.38 -3.45 1.32
N VAL A 103 -12.73 -2.90 0.30
CA VAL A 103 -12.78 -1.46 -0.01
C VAL A 103 -13.84 -1.25 -1.08
N HIS A 104 -14.95 -0.63 -0.69
CA HIS A 104 -16.02 -0.18 -1.57
C HIS A 104 -15.99 1.36 -1.64
N GLY A 105 -16.21 1.92 -2.82
CA GLY A 105 -16.26 3.36 -3.05
C GLY A 105 -15.08 3.91 -3.84
N SER A 106 -15.10 5.19 -4.05
CA SER A 106 -14.19 5.96 -4.87
C SER A 106 -12.77 5.97 -4.32
N THR A 107 -11.80 5.85 -5.20
CA THR A 107 -10.36 5.79 -4.87
C THR A 107 -9.56 6.80 -5.68
N LEU A 108 -8.29 7.00 -5.33
CA LEU A 108 -7.39 7.80 -6.14
C LEU A 108 -7.27 7.28 -7.58
N VAL A 109 -7.33 5.96 -7.79
CA VAL A 109 -7.29 5.38 -9.14
C VAL A 109 -8.49 5.85 -9.98
N ASN A 110 -9.70 5.94 -9.40
CA ASN A 110 -10.87 6.50 -10.10
C ASN A 110 -10.63 7.96 -10.53
N ALA A 111 -10.04 8.77 -9.64
CA ALA A 111 -9.67 10.15 -9.94
C ALA A 111 -8.57 10.23 -11.03
N LEU A 112 -7.54 9.39 -10.93
CA LEU A 112 -6.46 9.35 -11.91
C LEU A 112 -6.95 9.00 -13.32
N LEU A 113 -7.89 8.06 -13.43
CA LEU A 113 -8.53 7.70 -14.72
C LEU A 113 -9.34 8.84 -15.32
N TYR A 114 -9.84 9.75 -14.50
CA TYR A 114 -10.57 10.94 -14.97
C TYR A 114 -9.63 12.06 -15.37
N HIS A 115 -8.58 12.33 -14.59
CA HIS A 115 -7.72 13.51 -14.75
C HIS A 115 -6.48 13.29 -15.61
N LEU A 116 -6.08 12.03 -15.86
CA LEU A 116 -4.89 11.71 -16.64
C LEU A 116 -5.26 11.00 -17.94
N ASP A 117 -4.62 11.39 -19.03
CA ASP A 117 -4.87 10.83 -20.38
C ASP A 117 -4.45 9.36 -20.51
N SER A 118 -3.47 8.94 -19.71
CA SER A 118 -2.93 7.57 -19.74
C SER A 118 -2.40 7.13 -18.38
N LEU A 119 -2.45 5.83 -18.14
CA LEU A 119 -1.85 5.15 -16.98
C LEU A 119 -1.27 3.80 -17.42
N SER A 120 -0.13 3.41 -16.81
CA SER A 120 0.46 2.09 -17.06
C SER A 120 -0.51 0.95 -16.70
N GLY A 121 -0.60 -0.05 -17.58
CA GLY A 121 -1.43 -1.24 -17.41
C GLY A 121 -0.76 -2.41 -16.69
N ILE A 122 0.52 -2.33 -16.32
CA ILE A 122 1.29 -3.48 -15.78
C ILE A 122 0.62 -4.16 -14.58
N ASN A 123 0.03 -3.39 -13.67
CA ASN A 123 -0.69 -3.93 -12.51
C ASN A 123 -2.17 -4.27 -12.79
N GLY A 124 -2.54 -4.34 -14.07
CA GLY A 124 -3.88 -4.66 -14.53
C GLY A 124 -4.91 -3.56 -14.21
N VAL A 125 -6.17 -3.88 -14.48
CA VAL A 125 -7.31 -2.94 -14.39
C VAL A 125 -7.53 -2.37 -12.99
N LEU A 126 -7.06 -3.05 -11.93
CA LEU A 126 -7.33 -2.66 -10.55
C LEU A 126 -6.37 -1.60 -10.00
N ARG A 127 -5.20 -1.45 -10.59
CA ARG A 127 -4.12 -0.59 -10.07
C ARG A 127 -3.32 0.08 -11.20
N PRO A 128 -3.97 0.62 -12.22
CA PRO A 128 -3.24 1.25 -13.33
C PRO A 128 -2.35 2.37 -12.79
N GLY A 129 -1.09 2.38 -13.23
CA GLY A 129 -0.10 3.38 -12.86
C GLY A 129 0.44 3.36 -11.42
N ILE A 130 -0.12 2.54 -10.52
CA ILE A 130 0.25 2.55 -9.09
C ILE A 130 1.53 1.75 -8.86
N VAL A 131 2.62 2.42 -8.55
CA VAL A 131 3.93 1.82 -8.21
C VAL A 131 4.17 1.74 -6.70
N HIS A 132 3.57 2.62 -5.91
CA HIS A 132 3.54 2.57 -4.44
C HIS A 132 2.25 3.19 -3.89
N ARG A 133 2.10 3.12 -2.58
CA ARG A 133 0.89 3.64 -1.91
C ARG A 133 1.20 4.28 -0.58
N ILE A 134 0.33 5.19 -0.17
CA ILE A 134 0.21 5.70 1.19
C ILE A 134 -1.18 5.31 1.74
N ASP A 135 -1.35 5.32 3.04
CA ASP A 135 -2.62 4.90 3.68
C ASP A 135 -3.76 5.88 3.36
N LYS A 136 -5.01 5.43 3.53
CA LYS A 136 -6.22 6.23 3.32
C LYS A 136 -6.11 7.60 4.01
N ASP A 137 -5.80 7.59 5.30
CA ASP A 137 -5.78 8.78 6.13
C ASP A 137 -4.38 9.41 6.26
N THR A 138 -3.44 9.02 5.40
CA THR A 138 -2.15 9.69 5.21
C THR A 138 -2.27 10.62 4.01
N SER A 139 -1.88 11.86 4.17
CA SER A 139 -1.80 12.85 3.08
C SER A 139 -0.40 12.92 2.47
N GLY A 140 -0.26 13.60 1.34
CA GLY A 140 1.01 13.97 0.74
C GLY A 140 1.36 13.21 -0.53
N LEU A 141 2.63 13.28 -0.88
CA LEU A 141 3.13 12.94 -2.21
C LEU A 141 3.17 11.45 -2.51
N LEU A 142 2.72 11.11 -3.70
CA LEU A 142 2.96 9.83 -4.35
C LEU A 142 3.17 10.04 -5.84
N VAL A 143 3.95 9.14 -6.48
CA VAL A 143 4.15 9.12 -7.93
C VAL A 143 3.34 8.00 -8.57
N VAL A 144 2.80 8.27 -9.74
CA VAL A 144 2.12 7.30 -10.60
C VAL A 144 2.78 7.25 -11.97
N ALA A 145 2.78 6.07 -12.59
CA ALA A 145 3.35 5.86 -13.91
C ALA A 145 2.27 6.00 -14.99
N LYS A 146 2.52 6.83 -16.01
CA LYS A 146 1.58 7.04 -17.12
C LYS A 146 1.78 6.02 -18.26
N ASN A 147 2.92 5.35 -18.31
CA ASN A 147 3.22 4.27 -19.26
C ASN A 147 4.03 3.14 -18.60
N ASP A 148 4.18 2.03 -19.32
CA ASP A 148 4.78 0.81 -18.78
C ASP A 148 6.30 0.94 -18.54
N ASN A 149 7.03 1.70 -19.37
CA ASN A 149 8.45 1.96 -19.17
C ASN A 149 8.69 2.76 -17.88
N ALA A 150 7.90 3.78 -17.64
CA ALA A 150 7.94 4.54 -16.40
C ALA A 150 7.58 3.66 -15.18
N HIS A 151 6.62 2.76 -15.33
CA HIS A 151 6.22 1.83 -14.27
C HIS A 151 7.38 0.91 -13.86
N LEU A 152 8.06 0.31 -14.83
CA LEU A 152 9.21 -0.57 -14.59
C LEU A 152 10.34 0.20 -13.90
N SER A 153 10.73 1.35 -14.43
CA SER A 153 11.77 2.20 -13.87
C SER A 153 11.46 2.62 -12.43
N LEU A 154 10.27 3.15 -12.16
CA LEU A 154 9.88 3.58 -10.81
C LEU A 154 9.79 2.39 -9.83
N SER A 155 9.32 1.24 -10.29
CA SER A 155 9.27 0.03 -9.46
C SER A 155 10.67 -0.44 -9.06
N GLU A 156 11.64 -0.36 -9.97
CA GLU A 156 13.04 -0.67 -9.69
C GLU A 156 13.63 0.33 -8.70
N GLN A 157 13.43 1.63 -8.91
CA GLN A 157 13.89 2.67 -7.97
C GLN A 157 13.33 2.48 -6.55
N ILE A 158 12.08 2.04 -6.42
CA ILE A 158 11.46 1.73 -5.12
C ILE A 158 12.09 0.48 -4.50
N LYS A 159 12.36 -0.55 -5.29
CA LYS A 159 13.02 -1.79 -4.88
C LYS A 159 14.45 -1.53 -4.42
N ASP A 160 15.20 -0.73 -5.16
CA ASP A 160 16.62 -0.40 -4.90
C ASP A 160 16.80 0.77 -3.92
N LYS A 161 15.67 1.30 -3.39
CA LYS A 161 15.64 2.36 -2.37
C LYS A 161 16.21 3.70 -2.87
N THR A 162 16.28 3.90 -4.18
CA THR A 162 16.72 5.16 -4.79
C THR A 162 15.60 6.17 -4.94
N CYS A 163 14.33 5.71 -4.86
CA CYS A 163 13.16 6.59 -4.71
C CYS A 163 13.01 6.98 -3.24
N GLY A 164 13.42 8.20 -2.90
CA GLY A 164 13.40 8.76 -1.54
C GLY A 164 11.98 9.16 -1.14
N ARG A 165 11.55 8.74 0.06
CA ARG A 165 10.23 9.08 0.62
C ARG A 165 10.40 9.55 2.04
N ILE A 166 10.09 10.81 2.28
CA ILE A 166 10.21 11.45 3.58
C ILE A 166 8.84 11.88 4.06
N TYR A 167 8.56 11.59 5.32
CA TYR A 167 7.29 11.88 5.97
C TYR A 167 7.51 12.74 7.19
N VAL A 168 6.50 13.50 7.57
CA VAL A 168 6.41 14.17 8.86
C VAL A 168 5.22 13.61 9.63
N ALA A 169 5.39 13.39 10.93
CA ALA A 169 4.32 12.94 11.82
C ALA A 169 4.43 13.58 13.21
N LEU A 170 3.27 13.81 13.83
CA LEU A 170 3.18 14.18 15.24
C LEU A 170 2.94 12.93 16.07
N LEU A 171 3.81 12.68 17.03
CA LEU A 171 3.77 11.52 17.93
C LEU A 171 3.26 11.89 19.31
N GLU A 172 2.58 10.95 19.96
CA GLU A 172 2.23 11.03 21.38
C GLU A 172 3.49 10.89 22.25
N GLY A 173 3.60 11.74 23.26
CA GLY A 173 4.72 11.68 24.21
C GLY A 173 5.99 12.34 23.68
N VAL A 174 7.03 12.27 24.50
CA VAL A 174 8.33 12.89 24.23
C VAL A 174 9.38 11.82 23.95
N LEU A 175 9.86 11.75 22.71
CA LEU A 175 11.01 10.91 22.36
C LEU A 175 12.26 11.41 23.07
N LYS A 176 13.00 10.51 23.70
CA LYS A 176 14.23 10.86 24.45
C LYS A 176 15.41 11.13 23.52
N THR A 177 15.47 10.39 22.40
CA THR A 177 16.58 10.47 21.42
C THR A 177 16.17 11.34 20.23
N ASP A 178 17.10 12.16 19.74
CA ASP A 178 16.85 13.08 18.62
C ASP A 178 16.78 12.35 17.27
N LYS A 179 17.50 11.25 17.12
CA LYS A 179 17.53 10.42 15.91
C LYS A 179 17.56 8.96 16.28
N GLY A 180 17.07 8.12 15.38
CA GLY A 180 17.17 6.69 15.54
C GLY A 180 16.70 5.93 14.30
N THR A 181 16.89 4.61 14.37
CA THR A 181 16.47 3.65 13.35
C THR A 181 15.65 2.55 14.01
N VAL A 182 14.48 2.26 13.42
CA VAL A 182 13.68 1.10 13.78
C VAL A 182 13.84 0.07 12.66
N ASP A 183 14.45 -1.07 12.97
CA ASP A 183 14.65 -2.19 12.05
C ASP A 183 13.99 -3.42 12.65
N THR A 184 12.85 -3.80 12.11
CA THR A 184 12.02 -4.90 12.61
C THR A 184 11.42 -5.68 11.45
N PHE A 185 10.63 -6.73 11.78
CA PHE A 185 9.79 -7.42 10.83
C PHE A 185 8.33 -7.02 11.07
N ILE A 186 7.62 -6.66 10.00
CA ILE A 186 6.19 -6.30 10.05
C ILE A 186 5.36 -7.36 9.34
N GLY A 187 4.40 -7.91 10.06
CA GLY A 187 3.43 -8.90 9.58
C GLY A 187 2.00 -8.54 10.01
N ARG A 188 1.03 -9.38 9.64
CA ARG A 188 -0.33 -9.23 10.17
C ARG A 188 -0.36 -9.59 11.64
N SER A 189 -1.07 -8.80 12.43
CA SER A 189 -1.25 -9.08 13.85
C SER A 189 -2.00 -10.40 14.05
N THR A 190 -1.49 -11.27 14.91
CA THR A 190 -2.17 -12.51 15.32
C THR A 190 -3.41 -12.24 16.17
N LYS A 191 -3.41 -11.13 16.91
CA LYS A 191 -4.53 -10.74 17.79
C LYS A 191 -5.66 -10.02 17.04
N ASN A 192 -5.33 -9.25 16.00
CA ASN A 192 -6.31 -8.52 15.20
C ASN A 192 -5.87 -8.49 13.74
N ARG A 193 -6.50 -9.29 12.88
CA ARG A 193 -6.12 -9.46 11.48
C ARG A 193 -6.29 -8.20 10.60
N THR A 194 -6.97 -7.18 11.08
CA THR A 194 -7.08 -5.88 10.39
C THR A 194 -5.87 -4.98 10.64
N MET A 195 -5.04 -5.32 11.62
CA MET A 195 -3.84 -4.57 12.02
C MET A 195 -2.57 -5.24 11.52
N MET A 196 -1.55 -4.41 11.30
CA MET A 196 -0.15 -4.84 11.18
C MET A 196 0.53 -4.73 12.53
N ALA A 197 1.56 -5.53 12.75
CA ALA A 197 2.34 -5.52 13.99
C ALA A 197 3.80 -5.88 13.71
N VAL A 198 4.68 -5.56 14.65
CA VAL A 198 6.02 -6.15 14.70
C VAL A 198 5.87 -7.63 15.06
N THR A 199 6.41 -8.52 14.22
CA THR A 199 6.32 -9.98 14.34
C THR A 199 7.65 -10.62 13.99
N SER A 200 7.85 -11.88 14.37
CA SER A 200 9.08 -12.64 14.05
C SER A 200 9.11 -13.13 12.59
N ASP A 201 7.93 -13.34 11.98
CA ASP A 201 7.70 -13.97 10.68
C ASP A 201 7.25 -12.99 9.58
N GLY A 202 7.31 -11.68 9.87
CA GLY A 202 6.93 -10.62 8.95
C GLY A 202 7.97 -10.35 7.86
N ARG A 203 7.80 -9.24 7.15
CA ARG A 203 8.78 -8.72 6.18
C ARG A 203 9.61 -7.64 6.83
N ARG A 204 10.93 -7.66 6.62
CA ARG A 204 11.84 -6.64 7.16
C ARG A 204 11.38 -5.24 6.78
N ALA A 205 11.37 -4.36 7.77
CA ALA A 205 10.93 -2.97 7.69
C ALA A 205 11.96 -2.07 8.39
N ILE A 206 12.49 -1.07 7.67
CA ILE A 206 13.50 -0.14 8.17
C ILE A 206 12.98 1.28 8.03
N THR A 207 12.96 1.99 9.16
CA THR A 207 12.51 3.40 9.25
C THR A 207 13.52 4.18 10.06
N HIS A 208 14.07 5.25 9.48
CA HIS A 208 14.88 6.23 10.20
C HIS A 208 13.98 7.37 10.65
N TYR A 209 14.22 7.90 11.86
CA TYR A 209 13.53 9.08 12.35
C TYR A 209 14.48 10.14 12.87
N GLU A 210 14.04 11.37 12.79
CA GLU A 210 14.70 12.55 13.35
C GLU A 210 13.66 13.45 13.99
N VAL A 211 13.90 13.86 15.23
CA VAL A 211 13.05 14.80 15.96
C VAL A 211 13.23 16.21 15.38
N ILE A 212 12.14 16.80 14.93
CA ILE A 212 12.11 18.20 14.48
C ILE A 212 11.88 19.12 15.68
N LYS A 213 10.87 18.77 16.51
CA LYS A 213 10.52 19.59 17.68
C LYS A 213 9.74 18.78 18.73
N ARG A 214 9.92 19.15 20.00
CA ARG A 214 9.16 18.61 21.13
C ARG A 214 8.18 19.66 21.66
N TYR A 215 6.93 19.27 21.90
CA TYR A 215 5.84 20.12 22.38
C TYR A 215 5.27 19.54 23.67
N GLY A 216 5.95 19.71 24.78
CA GLY A 216 5.47 19.18 26.08
C GLY A 216 5.19 17.68 26.03
N ALA A 217 3.95 17.32 25.71
CA ALA A 217 3.49 15.92 25.64
C ALA A 217 3.55 15.29 24.23
N TYR A 218 4.12 15.96 23.23
CA TYR A 218 4.14 15.51 21.83
C TYR A 218 5.52 15.72 21.21
N THR A 219 5.80 14.93 20.15
CA THR A 219 7.05 15.07 19.37
C THR A 219 6.74 15.11 17.89
N LEU A 220 7.14 16.16 17.21
CA LEU A 220 7.13 16.26 15.76
C LEU A 220 8.40 15.60 15.22
N CYS A 221 8.23 14.59 14.34
CA CYS A 221 9.33 13.80 13.78
C CYS A 221 9.27 13.77 12.27
N ARG A 222 10.45 13.75 11.65
CA ARG A 222 10.64 13.38 10.26
C ARG A 222 11.01 11.91 10.18
N PHE A 223 10.45 11.20 9.19
CA PHE A 223 10.71 9.79 8.93
C PHE A 223 11.22 9.59 7.51
N LYS A 224 12.31 8.85 7.36
CA LYS A 224 12.83 8.40 6.07
C LYS A 224 12.70 6.88 5.97
N LEU A 225 12.04 6.42 4.92
CA LEU A 225 11.77 5.01 4.69
C LEU A 225 12.82 4.38 3.77
N GLU A 226 13.40 3.25 4.17
CA GLU A 226 14.10 2.34 3.25
C GLU A 226 13.16 1.30 2.65
N THR A 227 12.14 0.89 3.38
CA THR A 227 11.13 -0.09 2.97
C THR A 227 9.74 0.55 3.01
N GLY A 228 8.75 -0.06 2.36
CA GLY A 228 7.36 0.45 2.32
C GLY A 228 6.35 -0.64 2.69
N ARG A 229 6.36 -1.11 3.94
CA ARG A 229 5.35 -2.09 4.41
C ARG A 229 4.07 -1.38 4.79
N THR A 230 2.96 -2.10 4.70
CA THR A 230 1.64 -1.57 5.10
C THR A 230 1.70 -1.02 6.53
N HIS A 231 1.25 0.22 6.74
CA HIS A 231 1.24 0.94 8.01
C HIS A 231 2.63 1.08 8.68
N GLN A 232 3.73 0.99 7.94
CA GLN A 232 5.07 0.86 8.52
C GLN A 232 5.41 1.94 9.56
N ILE A 233 5.29 3.24 9.24
CA ILE A 233 5.59 4.32 10.19
C ILE A 233 4.66 4.23 11.40
N ARG A 234 3.38 3.95 11.20
CA ARG A 234 2.37 3.83 12.25
C ARG A 234 2.70 2.70 13.24
N VAL A 235 3.08 1.53 12.71
CA VAL A 235 3.52 0.36 13.51
C VAL A 235 4.81 0.67 14.26
N HIS A 236 5.79 1.26 13.59
CA HIS A 236 7.09 1.59 14.20
C HIS A 236 6.94 2.66 15.27
N SER A 237 6.13 3.70 15.06
CA SER A 237 5.84 4.72 16.07
C SER A 237 5.18 4.11 17.31
N LYS A 238 4.21 3.20 17.12
CA LYS A 238 3.62 2.44 18.22
C LYS A 238 4.65 1.54 18.93
N HIS A 239 5.54 0.89 18.18
CA HIS A 239 6.61 0.04 18.73
C HIS A 239 7.59 0.84 19.60
N LEU A 240 7.88 2.09 19.25
CA LEU A 240 8.65 3.01 20.08
C LEU A 240 7.90 3.48 21.34
N GLY A 241 6.62 3.13 21.51
CA GLY A 241 5.77 3.61 22.60
C GLY A 241 5.16 4.99 22.35
N HIS A 242 5.33 5.55 21.15
CA HIS A 242 4.90 6.87 20.74
C HIS A 242 4.02 6.82 19.49
N PRO A 243 2.75 6.31 19.59
CA PRO A 243 1.86 6.22 18.44
C PRO A 243 1.59 7.60 17.83
N ILE A 244 1.19 7.63 16.55
CA ILE A 244 0.88 8.86 15.85
C ILE A 244 -0.42 9.45 16.41
N VAL A 245 -0.44 10.77 16.61
CA VAL A 245 -1.63 11.52 17.06
C VAL A 245 -2.75 11.36 16.04
N GLY A 246 -3.97 11.07 16.51
CA GLY A 246 -5.15 10.87 15.67
C GLY A 246 -5.19 9.53 14.92
N ASP A 247 -4.25 8.61 15.16
CA ASP A 247 -4.28 7.30 14.50
C ASP A 247 -5.42 6.43 15.07
N PRO A 248 -6.47 6.11 14.29
CA PRO A 248 -7.64 5.40 14.81
C PRO A 248 -7.37 3.91 15.09
N VAL A 249 -6.23 3.37 14.61
CA VAL A 249 -5.91 1.95 14.71
C VAL A 249 -4.83 1.69 15.76
N TYR A 250 -3.80 2.53 15.80
CA TYR A 250 -2.61 2.29 16.63
C TYR A 250 -2.51 3.18 17.86
N ASN A 251 -3.25 4.28 17.91
CA ASN A 251 -3.34 5.15 19.08
C ASN A 251 -4.62 4.84 19.86
N THR A 252 -4.48 4.50 21.14
CA THR A 252 -5.61 4.22 22.04
C THR A 252 -6.01 5.44 22.87
N LYS A 253 -5.28 6.56 22.77
CA LYS A 253 -5.60 7.79 23.47
C LYS A 253 -6.77 8.49 22.78
N ALA A 254 -7.59 9.14 23.58
CA ALA A 254 -8.67 9.98 23.07
C ALA A 254 -8.12 11.09 22.19
N ASP A 255 -8.75 11.32 21.04
CA ASP A 255 -8.43 12.44 20.19
C ASP A 255 -8.81 13.77 20.87
N LYS A 256 -7.82 14.65 21.01
CA LYS A 256 -7.98 15.96 21.64
C LYS A 256 -8.08 17.10 20.63
N PHE A 257 -7.99 16.81 19.35
CA PHE A 257 -7.88 17.80 18.28
C PHE A 257 -9.00 17.71 17.24
N GLY A 258 -9.92 16.73 17.35
CA GLY A 258 -11.02 16.53 16.41
C GLY A 258 -10.55 16.03 15.04
N LEU A 259 -9.61 15.08 15.03
CA LEU A 259 -8.95 14.60 13.80
C LEU A 259 -9.74 13.48 13.13
N ASN A 260 -9.73 13.48 11.80
CA ASN A 260 -10.32 12.44 10.97
C ASN A 260 -9.34 11.28 10.65
N GLY A 261 -8.13 11.27 11.24
CA GLY A 261 -7.10 10.26 11.00
C GLY A 261 -5.74 10.71 11.51
N GLN A 262 -4.72 9.89 11.26
CA GLN A 262 -3.36 10.12 11.75
C GLN A 262 -2.71 11.39 11.21
N LEU A 263 -2.05 12.17 12.07
CA LEU A 263 -1.17 13.27 11.67
C LEU A 263 0.13 12.72 11.07
N LEU A 264 0.03 12.22 9.84
CA LEU A 264 1.12 11.67 9.02
C LEU A 264 1.00 12.22 7.61
N HIS A 265 2.07 12.82 7.11
CA HIS A 265 2.12 13.49 5.81
C HIS A 265 3.39 13.12 5.06
N ALA A 266 3.27 12.69 3.79
CA ALA A 266 4.38 12.45 2.88
C ALA A 266 4.87 13.79 2.32
N GLU A 267 5.81 14.45 3.02
CA GLU A 267 6.24 15.82 2.73
C GLU A 267 7.17 15.94 1.53
N ARG A 268 7.96 14.88 1.24
CA ARG A 268 8.99 14.94 0.19
C ARG A 268 9.11 13.61 -0.53
N LEU A 269 9.18 13.70 -1.86
CA LEU A 269 9.40 12.58 -2.78
C LEU A 269 10.60 12.90 -3.68
N GLU A 270 11.53 11.95 -3.79
CA GLU A 270 12.71 12.06 -4.64
C GLU A 270 12.77 10.86 -5.58
N LEU A 271 12.94 11.12 -6.87
CA LEU A 271 13.05 10.06 -7.88
C LEU A 271 13.97 10.47 -9.01
N THR A 272 14.44 9.51 -9.78
CA THR A 272 15.10 9.75 -11.07
C THR A 272 14.04 9.61 -12.16
N HIS A 273 13.92 10.62 -13.02
CA HIS A 273 12.93 10.61 -14.09
C HIS A 273 13.17 9.44 -15.06
N PRO A 274 12.14 8.62 -15.37
CA PRO A 274 12.31 7.38 -16.14
C PRO A 274 12.96 7.54 -17.52
N SER A 275 12.68 8.63 -18.24
CA SER A 275 13.17 8.85 -19.60
C SER A 275 14.36 9.80 -19.67
N THR A 276 14.40 10.85 -18.83
CA THR A 276 15.47 11.86 -18.89
C THR A 276 16.65 11.56 -18.00
N ASN A 277 16.50 10.64 -17.03
CA ASN A 277 17.45 10.33 -15.97
C ASN A 277 17.81 11.52 -15.06
N GLU A 278 17.00 12.59 -15.11
CA GLU A 278 17.17 13.74 -14.22
C GLU A 278 16.70 13.39 -12.80
N ARG A 279 17.46 13.85 -11.79
CA ARG A 279 17.05 13.71 -10.39
C ARG A 279 16.03 14.77 -10.03
N MET A 280 14.82 14.36 -9.68
CA MET A 280 13.71 15.24 -9.35
C MET A 280 13.38 15.16 -7.85
N VAL A 281 13.00 16.30 -7.30
CA VAL A 281 12.60 16.44 -5.89
C VAL A 281 11.30 17.24 -5.84
N PHE A 282 10.31 16.65 -5.19
CA PHE A 282 9.00 17.27 -4.97
C PHE A 282 8.77 17.45 -3.48
N ASN A 283 8.18 18.57 -3.10
CA ASN A 283 7.79 18.86 -1.72
C ASN A 283 6.32 19.26 -1.68
N ALA A 284 5.60 18.80 -0.66
CA ALA A 284 4.25 19.23 -0.37
C ALA A 284 4.21 19.85 1.04
N PRO A 285 3.60 21.02 1.22
CA PRO A 285 3.41 21.60 2.53
C PRO A 285 2.49 20.74 3.38
N MET A 286 2.68 20.76 4.69
CA MET A 286 1.75 20.13 5.63
C MET A 286 0.34 20.75 5.44
N PRO A 287 -0.72 19.92 5.41
CA PRO A 287 -2.08 20.41 5.24
C PRO A 287 -2.56 21.20 6.46
N ASP A 288 -3.54 22.08 6.27
CA ASP A 288 -4.03 23.02 7.28
C ASP A 288 -4.43 22.33 8.60
N TYR A 289 -5.08 21.18 8.54
CA TYR A 289 -5.47 20.46 9.76
C TYR A 289 -4.25 20.06 10.61
N PHE A 290 -3.12 19.73 9.96
CA PHE A 290 -1.86 19.40 10.64
C PHE A 290 -1.22 20.68 11.23
N VAL A 291 -1.10 21.72 10.42
CA VAL A 291 -0.55 23.04 10.85
C VAL A 291 -1.35 23.62 12.00
N ASN A 292 -2.69 23.52 11.99
CA ASN A 292 -3.55 23.99 13.07
C ASN A 292 -3.24 23.30 14.40
N VAL A 293 -3.01 21.98 14.40
CA VAL A 293 -2.59 21.28 15.63
C VAL A 293 -1.26 21.79 16.14
N LEU A 294 -0.26 21.96 15.26
CA LEU A 294 1.04 22.51 15.66
C LEU A 294 0.91 23.91 16.24
N ASN A 295 0.09 24.77 15.66
CA ASN A 295 -0.18 26.12 16.17
C ASN A 295 -0.81 26.10 17.58
N ILE A 296 -1.74 25.15 17.84
CA ILE A 296 -2.31 24.98 19.18
C ILE A 296 -1.23 24.57 20.18
N LEU A 297 -0.32 23.68 19.80
CA LEU A 297 0.76 23.22 20.66
C LEU A 297 1.81 24.30 20.92
N GLU A 298 2.14 25.14 19.93
CA GLU A 298 3.03 26.29 20.10
C GLU A 298 2.50 27.27 21.15
N LYS A 299 1.21 27.59 21.08
CA LYS A 299 0.57 28.50 22.05
C LYS A 299 0.59 27.96 23.48
N LYS A 300 0.52 26.64 23.67
CA LYS A 300 0.56 25.99 24.99
C LYS A 300 1.96 25.80 25.54
N SER A 301 2.99 25.94 24.70
CA SER A 301 4.40 25.80 25.11
C SER A 301 5.07 27.12 25.46
N ARG A 302 4.35 28.22 25.26
CA ARG A 302 4.73 29.58 25.75
C ARG A 302 4.11 29.85 27.12
#